data_4999c36dee3e6288c7966614754f4b6e
#
_entry.id   4999c36dee3e6288c7966614754f4b6e
#
_cell.length_a   1.000
_cell.length_b   1.000
_cell.length_c   1.000
_cell.angle_alpha   90.00
_cell.angle_beta   90.00
_cell.angle_gamma   90.00
#
_symmetry.space_group_name_H-M   'P 1'
#
loop_
_entity.id
_entity.type
_entity.pdbx_description
1 polymer ?
#
loop_
_entity_poly.entity_id
_entity_poly.type
_entity_poly.pdbx_seq_one_letter_code
_entity_poly.pdbx_strand_id
1 'polypeptide(L)'
;ITDILGRNVEVPKKVERILMGGQRMLYTTAILNKENPLQGIVAWPDDLQQNDPGTYKKYQQRFSEIGDIKQTGEVYDGSMSVEQALESRPDVFIVSANSFDAARDAGIVDGLNKAGIPTVAVDYFTDPVKNTAPSVRLLGKVLGHEKEAEKYARFYESKVDMVHDRLEKAKATPTPTFLWRAPGYFDCCSTFAKSNLAQIVNAAGGENVGDDMIDAKQGQVSPEALAEKDPDV
;
A
#
# COMPACT_ATOMS: atom_id res chain seq x y z
N ILE A 1 8.52 4.85 -17.73
CA ILE A 1 7.27 5.02 -16.98
C ILE A 1 7.37 6.17 -15.99
N THR A 2 6.23 6.78 -15.65
CA THR A 2 6.16 7.70 -14.49
C THR A 2 5.53 6.94 -13.33
N ASP A 3 6.21 6.91 -12.20
CA ASP A 3 5.70 6.22 -11.01
C ASP A 3 4.73 7.09 -10.19
N ILE A 4 4.20 6.53 -9.08
CA ILE A 4 3.18 7.24 -8.29
C ILE A 4 3.73 8.48 -7.56
N LEU A 5 5.04 8.60 -7.40
CA LEU A 5 5.71 9.78 -6.86
C LEU A 5 6.06 10.83 -7.94
N GLY A 6 5.63 10.61 -9.20
CA GLY A 6 5.89 11.51 -10.32
C GLY A 6 7.30 11.41 -10.90
N ARG A 7 8.08 10.37 -10.54
CA ARG A 7 9.44 10.17 -11.02
C ARG A 7 9.43 9.42 -12.36
N ASN A 8 10.27 9.84 -13.29
CA ASN A 8 10.52 9.08 -14.52
C ASN A 8 11.50 7.95 -14.21
N VAL A 9 11.07 6.72 -14.44
CA VAL A 9 11.82 5.49 -14.17
C VAL A 9 11.96 4.69 -15.45
N GLU A 10 13.19 4.33 -15.81
CA GLU A 10 13.47 3.43 -16.93
C GLU A 10 13.40 1.98 -16.43
N VAL A 11 12.36 1.25 -16.83
CA VAL A 11 12.15 -0.14 -16.45
C VAL A 11 12.52 -1.03 -17.64
N PRO A 12 13.15 -2.19 -17.43
CA PRO A 12 13.41 -3.16 -18.49
C PRO A 12 12.13 -3.53 -19.26
N LYS A 13 12.25 -3.78 -20.57
CA LYS A 13 11.10 -4.20 -21.41
C LYS A 13 10.46 -5.48 -20.91
N LYS A 14 11.24 -6.36 -20.28
CA LYS A 14 10.78 -7.59 -19.66
C LYS A 14 11.30 -7.64 -18.23
N VAL A 15 10.40 -7.76 -17.29
CA VAL A 15 10.69 -7.93 -15.86
C VAL A 15 10.42 -9.39 -15.52
N GLU A 16 11.46 -10.11 -15.09
CA GLU A 16 11.39 -11.52 -14.70
C GLU A 16 11.73 -11.76 -13.25
N ARG A 17 12.41 -10.78 -12.62
CA ARG A 17 12.90 -10.88 -11.24
C ARG A 17 12.52 -9.62 -10.45
N ILE A 18 11.64 -9.79 -9.50
CA ILE A 18 11.03 -8.69 -8.76
C ILE A 18 11.45 -8.76 -7.30
N LEU A 19 12.09 -7.69 -6.81
CA LEU A 19 12.21 -7.45 -5.38
C LEU A 19 10.98 -6.65 -4.94
N MET A 20 10.23 -7.16 -3.97
CA MET A 20 9.10 -6.44 -3.36
C MET A 20 9.51 -5.82 -2.04
N GLY A 21 9.19 -4.55 -1.81
CA GLY A 21 9.40 -3.84 -0.56
C GLY A 21 8.31 -4.08 0.50
N GLY A 22 7.46 -5.08 0.28
CA GLY A 22 6.43 -5.52 1.22
C GLY A 22 5.71 -6.76 0.69
N GLN A 23 5.59 -7.80 1.50
CA GLN A 23 4.94 -9.07 1.12
C GLN A 23 3.44 -8.90 0.89
N ARG A 24 2.80 -7.93 1.57
CA ARG A 24 1.37 -7.60 1.37
C ARG A 24 1.06 -7.08 -0.04
N MET A 25 2.06 -6.69 -0.85
CA MET A 25 1.85 -6.42 -2.28
C MET A 25 1.39 -7.66 -3.06
N LEU A 26 1.50 -8.86 -2.48
CA LEU A 26 0.91 -10.10 -2.99
C LEU A 26 -0.59 -9.96 -3.27
N TYR A 27 -1.32 -9.15 -2.51
CA TYR A 27 -2.74 -8.89 -2.80
C TYR A 27 -2.94 -8.26 -4.19
N THR A 28 -2.05 -7.37 -4.60
CA THR A 28 -2.14 -6.75 -5.92
C THR A 28 -1.67 -7.70 -7.02
N THR A 29 -0.56 -8.43 -6.82
CA THR A 29 -0.13 -9.42 -7.82
C THR A 29 -1.16 -10.53 -8.00
N ALA A 30 -1.90 -10.92 -6.96
CA ALA A 30 -3.01 -11.86 -7.06
C ALA A 30 -4.22 -11.33 -7.86
N ILE A 31 -4.43 -10.01 -7.89
CA ILE A 31 -5.41 -9.39 -8.77
C ILE A 31 -4.94 -9.44 -10.22
N LEU A 32 -3.65 -9.20 -10.46
CA LEU A 32 -3.05 -9.13 -11.78
C LEU A 32 -2.86 -10.53 -12.39
N ASN A 33 -2.46 -11.50 -11.60
CA ASN A 33 -2.23 -12.88 -12.05
C ASN A 33 -2.75 -13.87 -11.01
N LYS A 34 -4.00 -14.28 -11.15
CA LYS A 34 -4.67 -15.21 -10.22
C LYS A 34 -4.10 -16.63 -10.25
N GLU A 35 -3.59 -17.04 -11.39
CA GLU A 35 -3.06 -18.38 -11.59
C GLU A 35 -1.66 -18.54 -10.98
N ASN A 36 -0.86 -17.47 -11.03
CA ASN A 36 0.46 -17.44 -10.42
C ASN A 36 0.80 -16.05 -9.85
N PRO A 37 0.27 -15.70 -8.68
CA PRO A 37 0.51 -14.39 -8.05
C PRO A 37 1.95 -14.18 -7.60
N LEU A 38 2.77 -15.24 -7.53
CA LEU A 38 4.17 -15.22 -7.12
C LEU A 38 5.13 -15.09 -8.31
N GLN A 39 4.60 -15.05 -9.53
CA GLN A 39 5.42 -15.02 -10.73
C GLN A 39 6.47 -13.92 -10.69
N GLY A 40 7.73 -14.32 -10.80
CA GLY A 40 8.87 -13.43 -10.86
C GLY A 40 9.29 -12.82 -9.50
N ILE A 41 8.57 -13.03 -8.42
CA ILE A 41 8.98 -12.52 -7.11
C ILE A 41 10.17 -13.35 -6.61
N VAL A 42 11.32 -12.69 -6.43
CA VAL A 42 12.56 -13.35 -6.01
C VAL A 42 12.93 -13.07 -4.56
N ALA A 43 12.46 -11.95 -4.02
CA ALA A 43 12.66 -11.61 -2.62
C ALA A 43 11.62 -10.60 -2.12
N TRP A 44 11.34 -10.63 -0.85
CA TRP A 44 10.45 -9.73 -0.11
C TRP A 44 10.66 -9.83 1.40
N PRO A 45 10.19 -8.87 2.21
CA PRO A 45 10.12 -9.03 3.66
C PRO A 45 9.01 -10.02 4.06
N ASP A 46 8.83 -10.26 5.36
CA ASP A 46 7.85 -11.24 5.87
C ASP A 46 6.60 -10.60 6.52
N ASP A 47 6.31 -9.33 6.21
CA ASP A 47 5.25 -8.53 6.82
C ASP A 47 3.83 -9.13 6.68
N LEU A 48 3.55 -9.89 5.62
CA LEU A 48 2.29 -10.62 5.50
C LEU A 48 2.24 -11.80 6.48
N GLN A 49 3.33 -12.55 6.57
CA GLN A 49 3.42 -13.70 7.47
C GLN A 49 3.31 -13.28 8.94
N GLN A 50 3.92 -12.13 9.29
CA GLN A 50 3.89 -11.60 10.65
C GLN A 50 2.53 -10.99 11.01
N ASN A 51 1.94 -10.18 10.11
CA ASN A 51 0.74 -9.38 10.43
C ASN A 51 -0.57 -10.08 10.03
N ASP A 52 -0.55 -11.01 9.08
CA ASP A 52 -1.72 -11.81 8.66
C ASP A 52 -1.32 -13.26 8.33
N PRO A 53 -0.90 -14.03 9.36
CA PRO A 53 -0.46 -15.42 9.17
C PRO A 53 -1.58 -16.31 8.62
N GLY A 54 -2.84 -15.96 8.88
CA GLY A 54 -4.00 -16.69 8.36
C GLY A 54 -4.10 -16.62 6.83
N THR A 55 -3.91 -15.43 6.27
CA THR A 55 -3.87 -15.23 4.81
C THR A 55 -2.60 -15.82 4.20
N TYR A 56 -1.43 -15.63 4.81
CA TYR A 56 -0.20 -16.26 4.37
C TYR A 56 -0.34 -17.79 4.24
N LYS A 57 -0.92 -18.44 5.26
CA LYS A 57 -1.16 -19.89 5.24
C LYS A 57 -2.09 -20.32 4.10
N LYS A 58 -3.12 -19.54 3.76
CA LYS A 58 -3.99 -19.83 2.60
C LYS A 58 -3.25 -19.76 1.28
N TYR A 59 -2.38 -18.76 1.11
CA TYR A 59 -1.52 -18.68 -0.07
C TYR A 59 -0.54 -19.87 -0.12
N GLN A 60 0.08 -20.23 1.00
CA GLN A 60 1.03 -21.35 1.09
C GLN A 60 0.38 -22.70 0.74
N GLN A 61 -0.90 -22.89 1.12
CA GLN A 61 -1.64 -24.11 0.76
C GLN A 61 -1.88 -24.24 -0.75
N ARG A 62 -2.02 -23.13 -1.47
CA ARG A 62 -2.27 -23.11 -2.92
C ARG A 62 -1.00 -22.96 -3.73
N PHE A 63 -0.04 -22.24 -3.22
CA PHE A 63 1.23 -21.89 -3.87
C PHE A 63 2.37 -22.21 -2.89
N SER A 64 2.76 -23.48 -2.83
CA SER A 64 3.77 -23.96 -1.86
C SER A 64 5.11 -23.26 -1.99
N GLU A 65 5.47 -22.82 -3.23
CA GLU A 65 6.67 -22.07 -3.57
C GLU A 65 6.80 -20.71 -2.87
N ILE A 66 5.75 -20.21 -2.22
CA ILE A 66 5.81 -18.98 -1.42
C ILE A 66 6.88 -19.07 -0.31
N GLY A 67 7.10 -20.29 0.22
CA GLY A 67 8.11 -20.55 1.24
C GLY A 67 9.56 -20.54 0.72
N ASP A 68 9.75 -20.65 -0.59
CA ASP A 68 11.07 -20.66 -1.23
C ASP A 68 11.55 -19.25 -1.62
N ILE A 69 10.65 -18.27 -1.57
CA ILE A 69 11.00 -16.87 -1.87
C ILE A 69 11.89 -16.32 -0.77
N LYS A 70 13.04 -15.76 -1.17
CA LYS A 70 14.03 -15.22 -0.24
C LYS A 70 13.42 -14.12 0.62
N GLN A 71 13.61 -14.23 1.93
CA GLN A 71 13.21 -13.17 2.86
C GLN A 71 14.32 -12.12 2.97
N THR A 72 13.92 -10.84 2.98
CA THR A 72 14.75 -9.68 3.27
C THR A 72 14.32 -9.07 4.60
N GLY A 73 15.06 -8.09 5.10
CA GLY A 73 14.55 -7.21 6.14
C GLY A 73 13.43 -6.30 5.61
N GLU A 74 12.79 -5.60 6.52
CA GLU A 74 11.73 -4.64 6.24
C GLU A 74 12.29 -3.30 5.76
N VAL A 75 11.59 -2.67 4.82
CA VAL A 75 12.00 -1.36 4.31
C VAL A 75 11.68 -0.24 5.32
N TYR A 76 10.50 -0.32 5.93
CA TYR A 76 9.99 0.77 6.78
C TYR A 76 10.74 0.93 8.11
N ASP A 77 11.37 -0.12 8.61
CA ASP A 77 12.15 -0.10 9.86
C ASP A 77 13.68 -0.06 9.61
N GLY A 78 14.08 -0.06 8.32
CA GLY A 78 15.48 0.02 7.91
C GLY A 78 16.26 -1.29 8.08
N SER A 79 15.60 -2.42 8.34
CA SER A 79 16.28 -3.72 8.50
C SER A 79 16.67 -4.38 7.16
N MET A 80 16.09 -3.94 6.02
CA MET A 80 16.57 -4.35 4.70
C MET A 80 17.92 -3.70 4.40
N SER A 81 18.91 -4.47 3.98
CA SER A 81 20.19 -3.95 3.52
C SER A 81 20.30 -3.94 1.98
N VAL A 82 21.20 -3.08 1.47
CA VAL A 82 21.54 -3.03 0.04
C VAL A 82 22.07 -4.38 -0.45
N GLU A 83 22.87 -5.07 0.37
CA GLU A 83 23.45 -6.37 0.06
C GLU A 83 22.36 -7.43 -0.10
N GLN A 84 21.39 -7.49 0.82
CA GLN A 84 20.25 -8.41 0.72
C GLN A 84 19.46 -8.16 -0.55
N ALA A 85 19.19 -6.89 -0.89
CA ALA A 85 18.48 -6.50 -2.09
C ALA A 85 19.23 -6.94 -3.37
N LEU A 86 20.54 -6.67 -3.46
CA LEU A 86 21.40 -7.04 -4.60
C LEU A 86 21.59 -8.53 -4.75
N GLU A 87 21.70 -9.27 -3.64
CA GLU A 87 21.88 -10.73 -3.65
C GLU A 87 20.72 -11.46 -4.34
N SER A 88 19.53 -10.91 -4.28
CA SER A 88 18.35 -11.44 -4.97
C SER A 88 18.40 -11.23 -6.50
N ARG A 89 19.33 -10.41 -7.03
CA ARG A 89 19.52 -10.07 -8.44
C ARG A 89 18.20 -9.68 -9.12
N PRO A 90 17.49 -8.68 -8.65
CA PRO A 90 16.21 -8.28 -9.23
C PRO A 90 16.42 -7.45 -10.50
N ASP A 91 15.42 -7.46 -11.39
CA ASP A 91 15.34 -6.56 -12.55
C ASP A 91 14.69 -5.22 -12.15
N VAL A 92 13.90 -5.23 -11.09
CA VAL A 92 13.17 -4.08 -10.57
C VAL A 92 12.92 -4.24 -9.07
N PHE A 93 12.96 -3.13 -8.35
CA PHE A 93 12.48 -3.01 -6.98
C PHE A 93 11.13 -2.28 -6.96
N ILE A 94 10.09 -2.92 -6.42
CA ILE A 94 8.78 -2.31 -6.22
C ILE A 94 8.63 -1.96 -4.74
N VAL A 95 8.38 -0.69 -4.44
CA VAL A 95 8.27 -0.20 -3.06
C VAL A 95 7.00 0.61 -2.87
N SER A 96 6.42 0.59 -1.67
CA SER A 96 5.30 1.45 -1.32
C SER A 96 5.76 2.90 -1.12
N ALA A 97 4.96 3.87 -1.57
CA ALA A 97 5.28 5.29 -1.46
C ALA A 97 5.52 5.73 -0.01
N ASN A 98 4.79 5.15 0.95
CA ASN A 98 5.00 5.45 2.38
C ASN A 98 6.33 4.92 2.95
N SER A 99 6.97 3.97 2.27
CA SER A 99 8.27 3.39 2.67
C SER A 99 9.42 3.89 1.78
N PHE A 100 9.11 4.69 0.75
CA PHE A 100 10.10 5.12 -0.22
C PHE A 100 11.22 5.96 0.40
N ASP A 101 10.87 6.91 1.27
CA ASP A 101 11.86 7.76 1.94
C ASP A 101 12.76 6.92 2.86
N ALA A 102 12.22 5.95 3.60
CA ALA A 102 13.00 5.02 4.40
C ALA A 102 13.98 4.20 3.54
N ALA A 103 13.52 3.69 2.39
CA ALA A 103 14.39 2.97 1.44
C ALA A 103 15.51 3.85 0.88
N ARG A 104 15.21 5.11 0.57
CA ARG A 104 16.21 6.08 0.09
C ARG A 104 17.23 6.41 1.19
N ASP A 105 16.77 6.73 2.39
CA ASP A 105 17.61 7.16 3.51
C ASP A 105 18.49 6.00 4.03
N ALA A 106 18.04 4.76 3.90
CA ALA A 106 18.85 3.55 4.11
C ALA A 106 19.83 3.24 2.95
N GLY A 107 19.84 4.06 1.89
CA GLY A 107 20.73 3.89 0.73
C GLY A 107 20.33 2.76 -0.23
N ILE A 108 19.18 2.10 -0.02
CA ILE A 108 18.72 0.96 -0.85
C ILE A 108 18.45 1.45 -2.28
N VAL A 109 17.71 2.56 -2.44
CA VAL A 109 17.37 3.12 -3.75
C VAL A 109 18.62 3.48 -4.53
N ASP A 110 19.59 4.16 -3.90
CA ASP A 110 20.85 4.57 -4.53
C ASP A 110 21.74 3.36 -4.85
N GLY A 111 21.81 2.38 -3.95
CA GLY A 111 22.56 1.15 -4.15
C GLY A 111 22.06 0.35 -5.35
N LEU A 112 20.75 0.17 -5.45
CA LEU A 112 20.10 -0.52 -6.57
C LEU A 112 20.26 0.25 -7.88
N ASN A 113 20.06 1.57 -7.86
CA ASN A 113 20.26 2.42 -9.06
C ASN A 113 21.70 2.34 -9.60
N LYS A 114 22.72 2.35 -8.72
CA LYS A 114 24.13 2.16 -9.11
C LYS A 114 24.38 0.80 -9.77
N ALA A 115 23.60 -0.21 -9.39
CA ALA A 115 23.66 -1.54 -10.00
C ALA A 115 22.77 -1.66 -11.26
N GLY A 116 22.14 -0.57 -11.72
CA GLY A 116 21.25 -0.57 -12.88
C GLY A 116 19.85 -1.15 -12.61
N ILE A 117 19.47 -1.29 -11.36
CA ILE A 117 18.17 -1.84 -10.94
C ILE A 117 17.24 -0.67 -10.58
N PRO A 118 16.20 -0.41 -11.39
CA PRO A 118 15.27 0.68 -11.14
C PRO A 118 14.36 0.41 -9.94
N THR A 119 13.99 1.49 -9.23
CA THR A 119 13.01 1.46 -8.15
C THR A 119 11.72 2.13 -8.60
N VAL A 120 10.61 1.41 -8.54
CA VAL A 120 9.26 1.89 -8.89
C VAL A 120 8.42 1.99 -7.62
N ALA A 121 7.88 3.18 -7.35
CA ALA A 121 6.96 3.40 -6.23
C ALA A 121 5.51 3.22 -6.65
N VAL A 122 4.74 2.51 -5.81
CA VAL A 122 3.27 2.35 -5.89
C VAL A 122 2.64 2.82 -4.57
N ASP A 123 1.38 3.20 -4.58
CA ASP A 123 0.70 3.68 -3.36
C ASP A 123 -0.70 3.09 -3.21
N TYR A 124 -0.86 2.32 -2.14
CA TYR A 124 -2.13 1.76 -1.69
C TYR A 124 -2.46 2.22 -0.26
N PHE A 125 -1.62 3.08 0.30
CA PHE A 125 -1.67 3.41 1.72
C PHE A 125 -1.75 4.90 2.01
N THR A 126 -0.95 5.74 1.35
CA THR A 126 -0.86 7.18 1.69
C THR A 126 -2.12 7.92 1.24
N ASP A 127 -2.56 7.68 0.01
CA ASP A 127 -3.80 8.20 -0.56
C ASP A 127 -4.53 7.06 -1.31
N PRO A 128 -5.16 6.13 -0.57
CA PRO A 128 -5.72 4.92 -1.17
C PRO A 128 -6.85 5.21 -2.15
N VAL A 129 -7.66 6.23 -1.90
CA VAL A 129 -8.80 6.57 -2.77
C VAL A 129 -8.31 7.04 -4.14
N LYS A 130 -7.30 7.89 -4.16
CA LYS A 130 -6.76 8.48 -5.40
C LYS A 130 -5.76 7.56 -6.10
N ASN A 131 -4.87 6.91 -5.33
CA ASN A 131 -3.67 6.29 -5.88
C ASN A 131 -3.78 4.78 -6.14
N THR A 132 -4.82 4.09 -5.64
CA THR A 132 -4.95 2.65 -5.84
C THR A 132 -5.09 2.28 -7.32
N ALA A 133 -6.02 2.88 -8.05
CA ALA A 133 -6.22 2.56 -9.47
C ALA A 133 -4.98 2.90 -10.34
N PRO A 134 -4.36 4.09 -10.22
CA PRO A 134 -3.10 4.38 -10.91
C PRO A 134 -1.97 3.42 -10.56
N SER A 135 -1.83 3.03 -9.29
CA SER A 135 -0.78 2.09 -8.85
C SER A 135 -0.98 0.68 -9.39
N VAL A 136 -2.23 0.20 -9.46
CA VAL A 136 -2.55 -1.09 -10.09
C VAL A 136 -2.23 -1.06 -11.59
N ARG A 137 -2.58 0.02 -12.32
CA ARG A 137 -2.22 0.19 -13.73
C ARG A 137 -0.70 0.21 -13.93
N LEU A 138 0.00 0.95 -13.06
CA LEU A 138 1.46 1.03 -13.09
C LEU A 138 2.10 -0.34 -12.89
N LEU A 139 1.66 -1.08 -11.87
CA LEU A 139 2.18 -2.41 -11.59
C LEU A 139 1.84 -3.39 -12.72
N GLY A 140 0.61 -3.32 -13.27
CA GLY A 140 0.23 -4.10 -14.44
C GLY A 140 1.14 -3.86 -15.64
N LYS A 141 1.51 -2.60 -15.91
CA LYS A 141 2.44 -2.24 -16.98
C LYS A 141 3.86 -2.77 -16.73
N VAL A 142 4.35 -2.70 -15.49
CA VAL A 142 5.68 -3.20 -15.12
C VAL A 142 5.74 -4.73 -15.24
N LEU A 143 4.66 -5.43 -14.89
CA LEU A 143 4.60 -6.89 -14.85
C LEU A 143 4.00 -7.54 -16.11
N GLY A 144 3.57 -6.76 -17.11
CA GLY A 144 2.97 -7.28 -18.35
C GLY A 144 1.55 -7.82 -18.17
N HIS A 145 0.78 -7.27 -17.23
CA HIS A 145 -0.60 -7.64 -16.91
C HIS A 145 -1.57 -6.45 -17.04
N GLU A 146 -1.39 -5.62 -18.09
CA GLU A 146 -2.11 -4.36 -18.27
C GLU A 146 -3.63 -4.57 -18.39
N LYS A 147 -4.06 -5.68 -19.01
CA LYS A 147 -5.48 -5.98 -19.20
C LYS A 147 -6.19 -6.24 -17.86
N GLU A 148 -5.60 -7.04 -17.00
CA GLU A 148 -6.12 -7.36 -15.67
C GLU A 148 -6.07 -6.13 -14.77
N ALA A 149 -5.01 -5.36 -14.85
CA ALA A 149 -4.84 -4.10 -14.14
C ALA A 149 -5.93 -3.09 -14.51
N GLU A 150 -6.18 -2.88 -15.81
CA GLU A 150 -7.21 -1.97 -16.29
C GLU A 150 -8.62 -2.42 -15.89
N LYS A 151 -8.90 -3.73 -15.95
CA LYS A 151 -10.17 -4.29 -15.49
C LYS A 151 -10.44 -3.99 -14.02
N TYR A 152 -9.43 -4.18 -13.17
CA TYR A 152 -9.56 -3.89 -11.74
C TYR A 152 -9.65 -2.38 -11.48
N ALA A 153 -8.80 -1.59 -12.12
CA ALA A 153 -8.79 -0.14 -11.95
C ALA A 153 -10.15 0.48 -12.28
N ARG A 154 -10.76 0.12 -13.42
CA ARG A 154 -12.12 0.55 -13.78
C ARG A 154 -13.19 0.11 -12.79
N PHE A 155 -13.08 -1.13 -12.29
CA PHE A 155 -13.98 -1.61 -11.24
C PHE A 155 -13.85 -0.75 -9.98
N TYR A 156 -12.63 -0.50 -9.52
CA TYR A 156 -12.36 0.33 -8.35
C TYR A 156 -12.91 1.75 -8.51
N GLU A 157 -12.54 2.42 -9.60
CA GLU A 157 -13.01 3.77 -9.94
C GLU A 157 -14.53 3.83 -9.99
N SER A 158 -15.19 2.86 -10.64
CA SER A 158 -16.66 2.82 -10.72
C SER A 158 -17.33 2.71 -9.35
N LYS A 159 -16.66 2.13 -8.33
CA LYS A 159 -17.19 2.06 -6.97
C LYS A 159 -17.01 3.36 -6.20
N VAL A 160 -15.87 4.01 -6.38
CA VAL A 160 -15.61 5.34 -5.81
C VAL A 160 -16.60 6.35 -6.40
N ASP A 161 -16.73 6.40 -7.72
CA ASP A 161 -17.66 7.28 -8.43
C ASP A 161 -19.12 7.05 -8.01
N MET A 162 -19.51 5.78 -7.85
CA MET A 162 -20.86 5.42 -7.41
C MET A 162 -21.18 5.98 -6.01
N VAL A 163 -20.21 5.95 -5.10
CA VAL A 163 -20.39 6.51 -3.75
C VAL A 163 -20.50 8.02 -3.85
N HIS A 164 -19.58 8.67 -4.54
CA HIS A 164 -19.56 10.12 -4.76
C HIS A 164 -20.89 10.62 -5.37
N ASP A 165 -21.34 9.99 -6.46
CA ASP A 165 -22.60 10.34 -7.12
C ASP A 165 -23.83 10.22 -6.21
N ARG A 166 -23.83 9.19 -5.32
CA ARG A 166 -24.93 9.01 -4.37
C ARG A 166 -24.96 10.11 -3.31
N LEU A 167 -23.79 10.47 -2.77
CA LEU A 167 -23.65 11.53 -1.79
C LEU A 167 -24.07 12.88 -2.40
N GLU A 168 -23.64 13.17 -3.61
CA GLU A 168 -24.03 14.40 -4.34
C GLU A 168 -25.53 14.46 -4.60
N LYS A 169 -26.14 13.39 -5.14
CA LYS A 169 -27.59 13.31 -5.38
C LYS A 169 -28.41 13.45 -4.11
N ALA A 170 -27.93 12.88 -3.01
CA ALA A 170 -28.58 12.98 -1.71
C ALA A 170 -28.37 14.36 -1.06
N LYS A 171 -27.49 15.21 -1.60
CA LYS A 171 -27.02 16.45 -0.95
C LYS A 171 -26.60 16.17 0.50
N ALA A 172 -25.92 15.03 0.68
CA ALA A 172 -25.53 14.59 2.01
C ALA A 172 -24.58 15.60 2.66
N THR A 173 -24.85 15.95 3.90
CA THR A 173 -23.90 16.67 4.75
C THR A 173 -22.93 15.67 5.34
N PRO A 174 -21.62 15.99 5.41
CA PRO A 174 -20.67 15.11 6.07
C PRO A 174 -21.09 14.79 7.51
N THR A 175 -20.95 13.52 7.90
CA THR A 175 -21.29 13.07 9.25
C THR A 175 -20.00 13.06 10.09
N PRO A 176 -19.95 13.79 11.23
CA PRO A 176 -18.83 13.75 12.16
C PRO A 176 -18.54 12.32 12.59
N THR A 177 -17.36 11.83 12.21
CA THR A 177 -16.99 10.41 12.35
C THR A 177 -15.63 10.28 13.02
N PHE A 178 -15.54 9.48 14.08
CA PHE A 178 -14.27 9.13 14.71
C PHE A 178 -13.82 7.75 14.30
N LEU A 179 -12.67 7.65 13.67
CA LEU A 179 -12.06 6.37 13.34
C LEU A 179 -11.18 5.88 14.48
N TRP A 180 -11.66 4.95 15.27
CA TRP A 180 -10.87 4.33 16.33
C TRP A 180 -9.91 3.28 15.73
N ARG A 181 -8.63 3.61 15.73
CA ARG A 181 -7.58 2.76 15.18
C ARG A 181 -7.36 1.54 16.06
N ALA A 182 -7.54 0.36 15.47
CA ALA A 182 -7.22 -0.94 16.04
C ALA A 182 -7.62 -1.09 17.54
N PRO A 183 -8.94 -1.04 17.86
CA PRO A 183 -9.42 -1.26 19.22
C PRO A 183 -8.90 -2.58 19.78
N GLY A 184 -8.39 -2.54 21.03
CA GLY A 184 -7.78 -3.69 21.69
C GLY A 184 -6.26 -3.85 21.45
N TYR A 185 -5.69 -3.17 20.43
CA TYR A 185 -4.23 -3.06 20.26
C TYR A 185 -3.67 -1.74 20.79
N PHE A 186 -4.45 -0.67 20.70
CA PHE A 186 -4.09 0.65 21.20
C PHE A 186 -5.14 1.10 22.20
N ASP A 187 -4.71 1.83 23.22
CA ASP A 187 -5.61 2.46 24.19
C ASP A 187 -6.55 3.44 23.48
N CYS A 188 -7.69 3.70 24.08
CA CYS A 188 -8.54 4.78 23.63
C CYS A 188 -7.79 6.13 23.80
N CYS A 189 -7.75 6.95 22.79
CA CYS A 189 -8.42 6.83 21.53
C CYS A 189 -7.44 7.12 20.40
N SER A 190 -6.81 6.09 19.88
CA SER A 190 -5.88 6.20 18.75
C SER A 190 -6.66 6.39 17.46
N THR A 191 -6.23 7.36 16.61
CA THR A 191 -6.92 7.71 15.37
C THR A 191 -5.96 8.04 14.23
N PHE A 192 -6.52 8.25 13.04
CA PHE A 192 -5.81 8.74 11.86
C PHE A 192 -6.31 10.14 11.50
N ALA A 193 -5.44 10.95 10.90
CA ALA A 193 -5.75 12.27 10.37
C ALA A 193 -5.10 12.51 9.00
N LYS A 194 -5.80 13.25 8.14
CA LYS A 194 -5.31 13.83 6.88
C LYS A 194 -4.66 12.84 5.90
N SER A 195 -4.84 11.54 6.09
CA SER A 195 -4.26 10.50 5.23
C SER A 195 -4.90 9.14 5.46
N ASN A 196 -4.60 8.17 4.59
CA ASN A 196 -4.91 6.77 4.80
C ASN A 196 -6.42 6.51 4.99
N LEU A 197 -6.79 5.87 6.08
CA LEU A 197 -8.18 5.54 6.40
C LEU A 197 -9.07 6.78 6.62
N ALA A 198 -8.50 7.89 7.12
CA ALA A 198 -9.22 9.16 7.23
C ALA A 198 -9.79 9.62 5.88
N GLN A 199 -9.02 9.49 4.79
CA GLN A 199 -9.50 9.81 3.44
C GLN A 199 -10.64 8.89 2.98
N ILE A 200 -10.62 7.61 3.38
CA ILE A 200 -11.71 6.66 3.07
C ILE A 200 -12.99 7.08 3.79
N VAL A 201 -12.89 7.49 5.06
CA VAL A 201 -14.03 8.03 5.82
C VAL A 201 -14.61 9.24 5.11
N ASN A 202 -13.76 10.21 4.74
CA ASN A 202 -14.19 11.43 4.06
C ASN A 202 -14.80 11.14 2.69
N ALA A 203 -14.20 10.23 1.90
CA ALA A 203 -14.74 9.82 0.61
C ALA A 203 -16.07 9.07 0.71
N ALA A 204 -16.36 8.44 1.85
CA ALA A 204 -17.62 7.77 2.14
C ALA A 204 -18.74 8.71 2.68
N GLY A 205 -18.46 10.01 2.80
CA GLY A 205 -19.42 11.00 3.30
C GLY A 205 -19.32 11.26 4.81
N GLY A 206 -18.27 10.74 5.47
CA GLY A 206 -17.92 11.14 6.82
C GLY A 206 -17.13 12.45 6.84
N GLU A 207 -17.05 13.06 8.01
CA GLU A 207 -16.09 14.09 8.36
C GLU A 207 -15.19 13.51 9.45
N ASN A 208 -13.95 13.14 9.09
CA ASN A 208 -13.06 12.55 10.07
C ASN A 208 -12.64 13.56 11.13
N VAL A 209 -13.22 13.49 12.32
CA VAL A 209 -12.94 14.45 13.41
C VAL A 209 -11.49 14.39 13.89
N GLY A 210 -10.77 13.27 13.63
CA GLY A 210 -9.34 13.17 13.90
C GLY A 210 -8.50 14.19 13.13
N ASP A 211 -8.98 14.69 11.97
CA ASP A 211 -8.28 15.67 11.14
C ASP A 211 -8.06 17.02 11.86
N ASP A 212 -8.92 17.33 12.83
CA ASP A 212 -8.83 18.53 13.68
C ASP A 212 -8.16 18.24 15.04
N MET A 213 -8.11 16.98 15.45
CA MET A 213 -7.69 16.61 16.81
C MET A 213 -6.20 16.31 16.92
N ILE A 214 -5.55 15.91 15.81
CA ILE A 214 -4.12 15.58 15.78
C ILE A 214 -3.44 16.18 14.55
N ASP A 215 -2.20 16.65 14.72
CA ASP A 215 -1.39 17.21 13.62
C ASP A 215 -0.70 16.13 12.79
N ALA A 216 -0.33 15.02 13.43
CA ALA A 216 0.33 13.88 12.78
C ALA A 216 -0.69 13.02 12.02
N LYS A 217 -0.23 12.24 11.02
CA LYS A 217 -1.07 11.31 10.25
C LYS A 217 -1.74 10.22 11.09
N GLN A 218 -1.21 9.97 12.28
CA GLN A 218 -1.79 9.08 13.29
C GLN A 218 -1.35 9.55 14.68
N GLY A 219 -2.20 9.35 15.67
CA GLY A 219 -1.90 9.76 17.04
C GLY A 219 -2.97 9.31 18.02
N GLN A 220 -2.77 9.70 19.28
CA GLN A 220 -3.74 9.46 20.34
C GLN A 220 -4.43 10.76 20.75
N VAL A 221 -5.70 10.68 21.07
CA VAL A 221 -6.49 11.72 21.71
C VAL A 221 -7.02 11.20 23.03
N SER A 222 -7.28 12.09 24.01
CA SER A 222 -7.86 11.65 25.26
C SER A 222 -9.36 11.32 25.10
N PRO A 223 -9.92 10.44 25.93
CA PRO A 223 -11.34 10.17 25.95
C PRO A 223 -12.19 11.44 26.18
N GLU A 224 -11.69 12.37 27.00
CA GLU A 224 -12.36 13.63 27.30
C GLU A 224 -12.42 14.53 26.07
N ALA A 225 -11.30 14.67 25.33
CA ALA A 225 -11.26 15.46 24.09
C ALA A 225 -12.18 14.86 23.01
N LEU A 226 -12.26 13.52 22.93
CA LEU A 226 -13.19 12.84 22.03
C LEU A 226 -14.65 13.08 22.44
N ALA A 227 -14.96 13.01 23.73
CA ALA A 227 -16.30 13.29 24.25
C ALA A 227 -16.73 14.74 24.01
N GLU A 228 -15.79 15.68 24.08
CA GLU A 228 -16.05 17.10 23.77
C GLU A 228 -16.32 17.30 22.26
N LYS A 229 -15.68 16.54 21.39
CA LYS A 229 -15.88 16.59 19.93
C LYS A 229 -17.24 16.00 19.52
N ASP A 230 -17.81 15.12 20.34
CA ASP A 230 -19.14 14.49 20.21
C ASP A 230 -19.45 13.99 18.78
N PRO A 231 -18.66 13.05 18.23
CA PRO A 231 -18.91 12.51 16.89
C PRO A 231 -20.20 11.69 16.85
N ASP A 232 -20.90 11.73 15.71
CA ASP A 232 -22.13 10.96 15.49
C ASP A 232 -21.84 9.46 15.31
N VAL A 233 -20.65 9.12 14.82
CA VAL A 233 -20.20 7.74 14.52
C VAL A 233 -18.77 7.53 14.99
#